data_35ec32aee1e1f2a72f9c75eb880aeea1
#
_entry.id   35ec32aee1e1f2a72f9c75eb880aeea1
#
_cell.length_a   1.000
_cell.length_b   1.000
_cell.length_c   1.000
_cell.angle_alpha   90.00
_cell.angle_beta   90.00
_cell.angle_gamma   90.00
#
_symmetry.space_group_name_H-M   'P 1'
#
loop_
_entity.id
_entity.type
_entity.pdbx_description
1 polymer ?
#
loop_
_entity_poly.entity_id
_entity_poly.type
_entity_poly.pdbx_seq_one_letter_code
_entity_poly.pdbx_strand_id
1 'polypeptide(L)'
;KKALKNRLQVSCNKGWRRFCYDSHVSLGFYTTLFLLVMALTGLTWSFTWYRTAAYSLFGGTAPKVENTPRPEYRQKGRKDAAKQPRPNGQRHAGGEKGRKGTTFNYAVWDKAADAVRQIYPTYKSVKLGTEGIEVAPNPKTDRRQTDKIQFDPQTGRLGSITYYKDAPASQTLKGWFYAFHTGSWGGMWTKVLYFLAAFIGGILPLSGYYLWYKRKFSSRRKR
;
A
#
# COMPACT_ATOMS: atom_id res chain seq x y z
N LYS A 1 14.23 29.48 19.32
CA LYS A 1 13.65 28.26 19.95
C LYS A 1 12.30 28.53 20.65
N LYS A 2 12.13 29.59 21.45
CA LYS A 2 10.85 29.93 22.15
C LYS A 2 9.69 30.20 21.19
N ALA A 3 9.90 30.87 20.05
CA ALA A 3 8.86 31.20 19.08
C ALA A 3 8.27 29.94 18.40
N LEU A 4 9.10 28.93 18.11
CA LEU A 4 8.64 27.67 17.51
C LEU A 4 7.80 26.87 18.53
N LYS A 5 8.27 26.78 19.78
CA LYS A 5 7.54 26.09 20.85
C LYS A 5 6.14 26.69 21.06
N ASN A 6 6.02 28.00 21.05
CA ASN A 6 4.73 28.68 21.21
C ASN A 6 3.77 28.48 20.02
N ARG A 7 4.30 28.24 18.80
CA ARG A 7 3.48 27.95 17.61
C ARG A 7 3.00 26.51 17.54
N LEU A 8 3.70 25.60 18.21
CA LEU A 8 3.36 24.17 18.23
C LEU A 8 2.46 23.80 19.41
N GLN A 9 2.09 24.75 20.25
CA GLN A 9 1.14 24.53 21.36
C GLN A 9 -0.26 24.98 20.97
N VAL A 10 -1.25 24.11 21.22
CA VAL A 10 -2.66 24.39 20.99
C VAL A 10 -3.25 25.07 22.23
N SER A 11 -3.81 26.26 22.06
CA SER A 11 -4.40 27.07 23.12
C SER A 11 -5.90 26.85 23.16
N CYS A 12 -6.42 26.12 24.14
CA CYS A 12 -7.86 25.84 24.26
C CYS A 12 -8.67 27.01 24.86
N ASN A 13 -8.02 27.92 25.60
CA ASN A 13 -8.72 28.94 26.41
C ASN A 13 -8.88 30.30 25.73
N LYS A 14 -8.46 30.47 24.46
CA LYS A 14 -8.45 31.77 23.79
C LYS A 14 -9.53 31.87 22.68
N GLY A 15 -10.61 31.13 22.80
CA GLY A 15 -11.72 31.12 21.87
C GLY A 15 -11.52 30.24 20.63
N TRP A 16 -12.65 29.86 20.00
CA TRP A 16 -12.71 28.89 18.89
C TRP A 16 -11.81 29.23 17.71
N ARG A 17 -11.77 30.50 17.31
CA ARG A 17 -10.94 30.95 16.20
C ARG A 17 -9.44 30.73 16.45
N ARG A 18 -8.98 30.99 17.66
CA ARG A 18 -7.58 30.78 18.04
C ARG A 18 -7.27 29.30 18.15
N PHE A 19 -8.17 28.51 18.72
CA PHE A 19 -8.07 27.06 18.76
C PHE A 19 -7.93 26.44 17.37
N CYS A 20 -8.80 26.83 16.39
CA CYS A 20 -8.70 26.34 15.02
C CYS A 20 -7.38 26.70 14.34
N TYR A 21 -6.87 27.92 14.59
CA TYR A 21 -5.58 28.34 14.03
C TYR A 21 -4.42 27.55 14.62
N ASP A 22 -4.33 27.46 15.95
CA ASP A 22 -3.26 26.74 16.63
C ASP A 22 -3.29 25.25 16.31
N SER A 23 -4.48 24.64 16.24
CA SER A 23 -4.65 23.25 15.82
C SER A 23 -4.23 23.03 14.38
N HIS A 24 -4.62 23.91 13.45
CA HIS A 24 -4.22 23.82 12.05
C HIS A 24 -2.69 23.84 11.90
N VAL A 25 -2.02 24.77 12.57
CA VAL A 25 -0.55 24.93 12.48
C VAL A 25 0.17 23.79 13.18
N SER A 26 -0.24 23.44 14.40
CA SER A 26 0.42 22.41 15.20
C SER A 26 0.21 21.01 14.60
N LEU A 27 -1.04 20.61 14.36
CA LEU A 27 -1.35 19.31 13.77
C LEU A 27 -0.81 19.21 12.34
N GLY A 28 -0.87 20.32 11.57
CA GLY A 28 -0.30 20.37 10.23
C GLY A 28 1.19 20.07 10.23
N PHE A 29 1.95 20.64 11.17
CA PHE A 29 3.38 20.40 11.29
C PHE A 29 3.69 18.93 11.59
N TYR A 30 3.03 18.33 12.58
CA TYR A 30 3.28 16.94 12.95
C TYR A 30 2.82 15.95 11.86
N THR A 31 1.66 16.17 11.26
CA THR A 31 1.15 15.28 10.21
C THR A 31 1.95 15.39 8.92
N THR A 32 2.51 16.55 8.60
CA THR A 32 3.33 16.74 7.41
C THR A 32 4.52 15.79 7.37
N LEU A 33 5.15 15.49 8.50
CA LEU A 33 6.27 14.54 8.55
C LEU A 33 5.84 13.14 8.09
N PHE A 34 4.72 12.64 8.61
CA PHE A 34 4.19 11.33 8.21
C PHE A 34 3.72 11.31 6.77
N LEU A 35 3.01 12.35 6.33
CA LEU A 35 2.54 12.49 4.96
C LEU A 35 3.70 12.61 3.97
N LEU A 36 4.79 13.28 4.35
CA LEU A 36 6.01 13.37 3.55
C LEU A 36 6.64 11.99 3.36
N VAL A 37 6.79 11.21 4.44
CA VAL A 37 7.30 9.84 4.35
C VAL A 37 6.41 8.98 3.47
N MET A 38 5.08 9.07 3.61
CA MET A 38 4.13 8.37 2.75
C MET A 38 4.26 8.79 1.29
N ALA A 39 4.39 10.08 1.02
CA ALA A 39 4.54 10.60 -0.33
C ALA A 39 5.87 10.14 -0.97
N LEU A 40 7.00 10.32 -0.28
CA LEU A 40 8.32 9.92 -0.78
C LEU A 40 8.40 8.41 -1.03
N THR A 41 7.87 7.59 -0.13
CA THR A 41 7.83 6.15 -0.35
C THR A 41 6.86 5.76 -1.46
N GLY A 42 5.71 6.44 -1.59
CA GLY A 42 4.73 6.23 -2.66
C GLY A 42 5.27 6.51 -4.07
N LEU A 43 6.11 7.52 -4.22
CA LEU A 43 6.76 7.87 -5.49
C LEU A 43 7.59 6.72 -6.08
N THR A 44 8.09 5.79 -5.26
CA THR A 44 8.84 4.61 -5.73
C THR A 44 8.00 3.69 -6.62
N TRP A 45 6.67 3.68 -6.49
CA TRP A 45 5.77 2.91 -7.35
C TRP A 45 5.32 3.68 -8.58
N SER A 46 5.25 5.01 -8.48
CA SER A 46 4.72 5.85 -9.54
C SER A 46 5.76 6.19 -10.61
N PHE A 47 7.02 6.42 -10.22
CA PHE A 47 8.07 6.90 -11.12
C PHE A 47 9.28 5.98 -11.13
N THR A 48 9.63 5.48 -12.31
CA THR A 48 10.75 4.54 -12.51
C THR A 48 12.09 5.18 -12.18
N TRP A 49 12.31 6.42 -12.60
CA TRP A 49 13.52 7.17 -12.32
C TRP A 49 13.72 7.39 -10.83
N TYR A 50 12.64 7.78 -10.11
CA TYR A 50 12.68 7.99 -8.66
C TYR A 50 12.99 6.68 -7.91
N ARG A 51 12.35 5.58 -8.33
CA ARG A 51 12.63 4.25 -7.80
C ARG A 51 14.10 3.88 -7.95
N THR A 52 14.66 4.03 -9.17
CA THR A 52 16.07 3.73 -9.42
C THR A 52 16.98 4.56 -8.52
N ALA A 53 16.74 5.86 -8.40
CA ALA A 53 17.49 6.75 -7.52
C ALA A 53 17.35 6.36 -6.04
N ALA A 54 16.13 6.06 -5.57
CA ALA A 54 15.88 5.65 -4.20
C ALA A 54 16.57 4.33 -3.85
N TYR A 55 16.52 3.33 -4.75
CA TYR A 55 17.20 2.06 -4.52
C TYR A 55 18.72 2.20 -4.52
N SER A 56 19.30 3.00 -5.43
CA SER A 56 20.74 3.24 -5.47
C SER A 56 21.24 3.98 -4.21
N LEU A 57 20.44 4.91 -3.68
CA LEU A 57 20.76 5.62 -2.44
C LEU A 57 20.91 4.67 -1.24
N PHE A 58 20.12 3.59 -1.20
CA PHE A 58 20.18 2.58 -0.14
C PHE A 58 21.02 1.34 -0.51
N GLY A 59 21.90 1.45 -1.52
CA GLY A 59 22.83 0.38 -1.90
C GLY A 59 22.20 -0.82 -2.61
N GLY A 60 20.98 -0.68 -3.10
CA GLY A 60 20.27 -1.73 -3.86
C GLY A 60 20.15 -1.39 -5.33
N THR A 61 19.97 -2.43 -6.15
CA THR A 61 19.54 -2.25 -7.56
C THR A 61 18.03 -2.30 -7.64
N ALA A 62 17.42 -1.32 -8.30
CA ALA A 62 15.98 -1.34 -8.49
C ALA A 62 15.58 -2.60 -9.29
N PRO A 63 14.57 -3.37 -8.83
CA PRO A 63 14.08 -4.50 -9.61
C PRO A 63 13.60 -3.97 -10.96
N LYS A 64 14.06 -4.60 -12.06
CA LYS A 64 13.52 -4.33 -13.38
C LYS A 64 12.01 -4.52 -13.29
N VAL A 65 11.26 -3.52 -13.72
CA VAL A 65 9.85 -3.72 -14.03
C VAL A 65 9.86 -4.60 -15.25
N GLU A 66 9.74 -5.90 -15.07
CA GLU A 66 9.23 -6.70 -16.14
C GLU A 66 7.86 -6.13 -16.45
N ASN A 67 7.78 -5.41 -17.56
CA ASN A 67 6.52 -5.15 -18.20
C ASN A 67 6.00 -6.51 -18.65
N THR A 68 5.53 -7.32 -17.71
CA THR A 68 4.70 -8.46 -18.06
C THR A 68 3.55 -7.86 -18.83
N PRO A 69 3.43 -8.17 -20.14
CA PRO A 69 2.34 -7.65 -20.94
C PRO A 69 1.07 -8.00 -20.18
N ARG A 70 0.31 -6.98 -19.83
CA ARG A 70 -1.00 -7.19 -19.19
C ARG A 70 -1.71 -8.24 -20.03
N PRO A 71 -2.12 -9.39 -19.46
CA PRO A 71 -2.65 -10.49 -20.26
C PRO A 71 -3.64 -9.95 -21.27
N GLU A 72 -3.40 -10.23 -22.54
CA GLU A 72 -4.08 -9.64 -23.70
C GLU A 72 -5.62 -9.79 -23.62
N TYR A 73 -6.09 -10.80 -22.87
CA TYR A 73 -7.51 -11.02 -22.62
C TYR A 73 -8.22 -9.82 -21.95
N ARG A 74 -7.50 -9.01 -21.14
CA ARG A 74 -8.10 -7.87 -20.47
C ARG A 74 -8.22 -6.62 -21.36
N GLN A 75 -7.43 -6.56 -22.43
CA GLN A 75 -7.54 -5.50 -23.44
C GLN A 75 -8.61 -5.81 -24.48
N LYS A 76 -8.76 -7.09 -24.86
CA LYS A 76 -9.73 -7.51 -25.88
C LYS A 76 -11.17 -7.29 -25.38
N GLY A 77 -11.49 -7.68 -24.14
CA GLY A 77 -12.82 -7.46 -23.57
C GLY A 77 -13.23 -5.99 -23.43
N ARG A 78 -12.28 -5.04 -23.39
CA ARG A 78 -12.58 -3.60 -23.29
C ARG A 78 -12.77 -2.95 -24.66
N LYS A 79 -12.13 -3.48 -25.71
CA LYS A 79 -12.32 -2.99 -27.09
C LYS A 79 -13.61 -3.51 -27.71
N ASP A 80 -14.00 -4.74 -27.35
CA ASP A 80 -15.22 -5.36 -27.86
C ASP A 80 -16.48 -4.82 -27.16
N ALA A 81 -16.38 -4.44 -25.86
CA ALA A 81 -17.46 -3.80 -25.12
C ALA A 81 -17.78 -2.37 -25.59
N ALA A 82 -16.84 -1.70 -26.26
CA ALA A 82 -17.02 -0.34 -26.78
C ALA A 82 -17.69 -0.28 -28.18
N LYS A 83 -17.86 -1.44 -28.85
CA LYS A 83 -18.35 -1.52 -30.24
C LYS A 83 -19.75 -2.13 -30.39
N GLN A 84 -20.41 -2.56 -29.32
CA GLN A 84 -21.75 -3.13 -29.44
C GLN A 84 -22.82 -2.11 -28.98
N PRO A 85 -23.82 -1.77 -29.85
CA PRO A 85 -25.02 -1.06 -29.44
C PRO A 85 -25.79 -1.95 -28.45
N ARG A 86 -26.23 -1.37 -27.34
CA ARG A 86 -27.04 -2.08 -26.32
C ARG A 86 -28.45 -2.33 -26.88
N PRO A 87 -28.87 -3.57 -27.08
CA PRO A 87 -30.28 -3.86 -27.26
C PRO A 87 -30.94 -3.90 -25.89
N ASN A 88 -32.12 -3.27 -25.84
CA ASN A 88 -32.99 -3.17 -24.70
C ASN A 88 -33.53 -4.55 -24.27
N GLY A 89 -33.47 -4.81 -22.98
CA GLY A 89 -34.33 -5.71 -22.24
C GLY A 89 -34.41 -7.17 -22.67
N GLN A 90 -33.62 -8.05 -22.04
CA GLN A 90 -34.12 -9.41 -21.68
C GLN A 90 -33.21 -10.02 -20.61
N ARG A 91 -33.81 -10.29 -19.46
CA ARG A 91 -33.23 -11.14 -18.42
C ARG A 91 -33.28 -12.56 -18.94
N HIS A 92 -32.13 -13.20 -19.14
CA HIS A 92 -32.06 -14.65 -19.27
C HIS A 92 -31.00 -15.23 -18.33
N ALA A 93 -31.51 -16.19 -17.57
CA ALA A 93 -30.78 -17.09 -16.72
C ALA A 93 -29.77 -17.93 -17.53
N GLY A 94 -28.63 -18.25 -16.90
CA GLY A 94 -27.87 -19.45 -17.12
C GLY A 94 -27.30 -19.68 -18.52
N GLY A 95 -26.05 -19.35 -18.69
CA GLY A 95 -25.28 -19.78 -19.84
C GLY A 95 -23.78 -19.66 -19.54
N GLU A 96 -23.26 -20.69 -18.91
CA GLU A 96 -21.84 -20.95 -18.72
C GLU A 96 -21.23 -21.22 -20.09
N LYS A 97 -20.78 -20.19 -20.79
CA LYS A 97 -19.96 -20.29 -22.01
C LYS A 97 -18.53 -19.91 -21.73
N GLY A 98 -17.71 -20.93 -21.48
CA GLY A 98 -16.34 -21.07 -21.97
C GLY A 98 -15.39 -19.92 -21.70
N ARG A 99 -15.15 -19.55 -20.44
CA ARG A 99 -13.85 -19.04 -20.04
C ARG A 99 -12.87 -20.24 -20.13
N LYS A 100 -11.98 -20.25 -21.13
CA LYS A 100 -10.71 -20.95 -21.01
C LYS A 100 -9.91 -20.26 -19.90
N GLY A 101 -10.39 -20.37 -18.67
CA GLY A 101 -9.61 -20.10 -17.50
C GLY A 101 -8.66 -21.27 -17.36
N THR A 102 -7.40 -21.03 -17.12
CA THR A 102 -6.50 -21.98 -16.49
C THR A 102 -7.30 -22.64 -15.39
N THR A 103 -7.69 -23.89 -15.58
CA THR A 103 -8.40 -24.69 -14.58
C THR A 103 -7.41 -24.87 -13.44
N PHE A 104 -7.56 -24.04 -12.38
CA PHE A 104 -6.77 -24.19 -11.18
C PHE A 104 -7.13 -25.54 -10.56
N ASN A 105 -6.19 -26.46 -10.60
CA ASN A 105 -6.36 -27.74 -9.92
C ASN A 105 -6.09 -27.55 -8.42
N TYR A 106 -7.14 -27.26 -7.65
CA TYR A 106 -7.03 -27.02 -6.21
C TYR A 106 -6.36 -28.19 -5.47
N ALA A 107 -6.54 -29.42 -5.92
CA ALA A 107 -5.88 -30.58 -5.31
C ALA A 107 -4.34 -30.52 -5.38
N VAL A 108 -3.80 -29.88 -6.42
CA VAL A 108 -2.35 -29.64 -6.56
C VAL A 108 -1.89 -28.58 -5.54
N TRP A 109 -2.71 -27.57 -5.31
CA TRP A 109 -2.41 -26.51 -4.35
C TRP A 109 -2.52 -27.01 -2.90
N ASP A 110 -3.46 -27.90 -2.61
CA ASP A 110 -3.57 -28.54 -1.29
C ASP A 110 -2.33 -29.38 -0.98
N LYS A 111 -1.87 -30.20 -1.93
CA LYS A 111 -0.60 -30.96 -1.80
C LYS A 111 0.60 -30.04 -1.52
N ALA A 112 0.70 -28.92 -2.23
CA ALA A 112 1.75 -27.95 -1.99
C ALA A 112 1.65 -27.29 -0.61
N ALA A 113 0.44 -26.98 -0.16
CA ALA A 113 0.19 -26.45 1.17
C ALA A 113 0.60 -27.44 2.27
N ASP A 114 0.29 -28.73 2.09
CA ASP A 114 0.67 -29.78 3.03
C ASP A 114 2.19 -29.99 3.07
N ALA A 115 2.86 -29.97 1.91
CA ALA A 115 4.31 -30.02 1.85
C ALA A 115 4.97 -28.81 2.55
N VAL A 116 4.41 -27.62 2.40
CA VAL A 116 4.88 -26.42 3.12
C VAL A 116 4.69 -26.56 4.62
N ARG A 117 3.59 -27.15 5.10
CA ARG A 117 3.34 -27.41 6.54
C ARG A 117 4.37 -28.37 7.13
N GLN A 118 4.82 -29.34 6.35
CA GLN A 118 5.88 -30.25 6.81
C GLN A 118 7.22 -29.54 6.96
N ILE A 119 7.56 -28.61 6.07
CA ILE A 119 8.80 -27.84 6.12
C ILE A 119 8.75 -26.77 7.21
N TYR A 120 7.59 -26.13 7.39
CA TYR A 120 7.36 -25.06 8.36
C TYR A 120 6.23 -25.46 9.33
N PRO A 121 6.51 -26.22 10.39
CA PRO A 121 5.48 -26.65 11.35
C PRO A 121 4.84 -25.48 12.10
N THR A 122 5.57 -24.38 12.25
CA THR A 122 5.06 -23.13 12.82
C THR A 122 5.25 -21.99 11.84
N TYR A 123 4.16 -21.38 11.38
CA TYR A 123 4.20 -20.23 10.49
C TYR A 123 3.12 -19.21 10.86
N LYS A 124 3.33 -17.97 10.48
CA LYS A 124 2.35 -16.89 10.67
C LYS A 124 1.34 -16.84 9.54
N SER A 125 1.81 -16.98 8.31
CA SER A 125 0.98 -16.95 7.12
C SER A 125 1.70 -17.63 5.95
N VAL A 126 0.93 -18.31 5.11
CA VAL A 126 1.38 -18.84 3.83
C VAL A 126 0.51 -18.21 2.76
N LYS A 127 1.14 -17.73 1.71
CA LYS A 127 0.46 -17.23 0.51
C LYS A 127 0.88 -18.08 -0.66
N LEU A 128 -0.07 -18.78 -1.25
CA LEU A 128 0.13 -19.51 -2.49
C LEU A 128 -0.22 -18.58 -3.66
N GLY A 129 0.68 -18.49 -4.62
CA GLY A 129 0.52 -17.70 -5.84
C GLY A 129 1.01 -18.48 -7.06
N THR A 130 0.65 -18.03 -8.23
CA THR A 130 1.09 -18.66 -9.49
C THR A 130 2.60 -18.53 -9.74
N GLU A 131 3.25 -17.57 -9.08
CA GLU A 131 4.68 -17.32 -9.21
C GLU A 131 5.52 -17.98 -8.11
N GLY A 132 4.86 -18.57 -7.11
CA GLY A 132 5.53 -19.20 -5.97
C GLY A 132 4.73 -19.08 -4.68
N ILE A 133 5.31 -19.64 -3.63
CA ILE A 133 4.74 -19.63 -2.29
C ILE A 133 5.56 -18.70 -1.40
N GLU A 134 4.91 -17.77 -0.72
CA GLU A 134 5.52 -16.91 0.29
C GLU A 134 5.11 -17.40 1.68
N VAL A 135 6.11 -17.73 2.50
CA VAL A 135 5.93 -18.22 3.87
C VAL A 135 6.50 -17.23 4.85
N ALA A 136 5.72 -16.79 5.84
CA ALA A 136 6.22 -16.06 7.00
C ALA A 136 6.53 -17.08 8.12
N PRO A 137 7.81 -17.44 8.35
CA PRO A 137 8.18 -18.64 9.11
C PRO A 137 7.91 -18.53 10.60
N ASN A 138 7.82 -17.32 11.16
CA ASN A 138 7.66 -17.15 12.61
C ASN A 138 6.43 -16.27 12.92
N PRO A 139 5.58 -16.65 13.88
CA PRO A 139 4.44 -15.85 14.33
C PRO A 139 4.81 -14.44 14.82
N LYS A 140 6.00 -14.28 15.40
CA LYS A 140 6.54 -12.99 15.87
C LYS A 140 7.21 -12.18 14.77
N THR A 141 7.52 -12.80 13.63
CA THR A 141 8.22 -12.15 12.53
C THR A 141 7.33 -11.13 11.83
N ASP A 142 7.92 -10.05 11.39
CA ASP A 142 7.25 -9.08 10.55
C ASP A 142 6.83 -9.74 9.21
N ARG A 143 5.66 -9.36 8.68
CA ARG A 143 5.15 -9.84 7.38
C ARG A 143 6.11 -9.57 6.20
N ARG A 144 7.13 -8.77 6.40
CA ARG A 144 8.19 -8.46 5.42
C ARG A 144 9.22 -9.56 5.30
N GLN A 145 9.43 -10.34 6.36
CA GLN A 145 10.41 -11.42 6.42
C GLN A 145 9.72 -12.70 5.97
N THR A 146 9.60 -12.86 4.66
CA THR A 146 9.00 -14.03 4.04
C THR A 146 10.03 -14.80 3.24
N ASP A 147 10.06 -16.10 3.45
CA ASP A 147 10.76 -17.02 2.61
C ASP A 147 9.96 -17.28 1.34
N LYS A 148 10.65 -17.44 0.22
CA LYS A 148 10.02 -17.73 -1.07
C LYS A 148 10.37 -19.12 -1.51
N ILE A 149 9.36 -19.89 -1.83
CA ILE A 149 9.48 -21.25 -2.36
C ILE A 149 9.00 -21.22 -3.80
N GLN A 150 9.82 -21.67 -4.72
CA GLN A 150 9.39 -21.91 -6.10
C GLN A 150 8.33 -23.00 -6.10
N PHE A 151 7.30 -22.81 -6.88
CA PHE A 151 6.16 -23.71 -6.96
C PHE A 151 5.73 -23.87 -8.42
N ASP A 152 5.58 -25.09 -8.84
CA ASP A 152 5.00 -25.41 -10.14
C ASP A 152 3.48 -25.62 -9.97
N PRO A 153 2.64 -24.71 -10.48
CA PRO A 153 1.19 -24.76 -10.31
C PRO A 153 0.53 -25.91 -11.06
N GLN A 154 1.23 -26.61 -11.96
CA GLN A 154 0.70 -27.75 -12.70
C GLN A 154 0.96 -29.07 -12.01
N THR A 155 2.15 -29.26 -11.46
CA THR A 155 2.59 -30.51 -10.85
C THR A 155 2.50 -30.52 -9.32
N GLY A 156 2.45 -29.33 -8.70
CA GLY A 156 2.46 -29.17 -7.25
C GLY A 156 3.84 -29.37 -6.61
N ARG A 157 4.89 -29.50 -7.42
CA ARG A 157 6.25 -29.70 -6.91
C ARG A 157 6.79 -28.40 -6.34
N LEU A 158 7.39 -28.51 -5.16
CA LEU A 158 8.17 -27.42 -4.56
C LEU A 158 9.59 -27.46 -5.15
N GLY A 159 10.06 -26.28 -5.56
CA GLY A 159 11.40 -26.09 -6.07
C GLY A 159 12.35 -25.52 -5.01
N SER A 160 13.25 -24.63 -5.40
CA SER A 160 14.22 -24.02 -4.50
C SER A 160 13.55 -23.09 -3.48
N ILE A 161 14.10 -23.11 -2.25
CA ILE A 161 13.68 -22.20 -1.17
C ILE A 161 14.69 -21.05 -1.11
N THR A 162 14.21 -19.82 -1.24
CA THR A 162 15.00 -18.61 -1.01
C THR A 162 14.61 -18.03 0.34
N TYR A 163 15.50 -18.16 1.31
CA TYR A 163 15.28 -17.60 2.64
C TYR A 163 15.37 -16.08 2.61
N TYR A 164 14.61 -15.41 3.47
CA TYR A 164 14.66 -13.95 3.59
C TYR A 164 16.07 -13.42 3.89
N LYS A 165 16.87 -14.19 4.64
CA LYS A 165 18.27 -13.84 4.97
C LYS A 165 19.16 -13.73 3.73
N ASP A 166 18.88 -14.55 2.72
CA ASP A 166 19.66 -14.64 1.49
C ASP A 166 18.99 -13.83 0.35
N ALA A 167 17.90 -13.14 0.69
CA ALA A 167 17.15 -12.34 -0.29
C ALA A 167 17.99 -11.14 -0.79
N PRO A 168 17.95 -10.82 -2.08
CA PRO A 168 18.64 -9.68 -2.63
C PRO A 168 18.17 -8.37 -1.97
N ALA A 169 19.09 -7.41 -1.83
CA ALA A 169 18.81 -6.10 -1.21
C ALA A 169 17.60 -5.41 -1.81
N SER A 170 17.35 -5.58 -3.10
CA SER A 170 16.18 -5.04 -3.79
C SER A 170 14.84 -5.54 -3.22
N GLN A 171 14.76 -6.81 -2.85
CA GLN A 171 13.54 -7.38 -2.25
C GLN A 171 13.33 -6.86 -0.83
N THR A 172 14.39 -6.77 -0.05
CA THR A 172 14.37 -6.23 1.31
C THR A 172 13.94 -4.77 1.31
N LEU A 173 14.53 -3.94 0.43
CA LEU A 173 14.17 -2.53 0.26
C LEU A 173 12.70 -2.34 -0.17
N LYS A 174 12.20 -3.17 -1.10
CA LYS A 174 10.79 -3.14 -1.50
C LYS A 174 9.86 -3.35 -0.30
N GLY A 175 10.20 -4.30 0.57
CA GLY A 175 9.46 -4.57 1.80
C GLY A 175 9.49 -3.38 2.77
N TRP A 176 10.62 -2.71 2.92
CA TRP A 176 10.76 -1.54 3.75
C TRP A 176 10.00 -0.33 3.21
N PHE A 177 10.09 -0.01 1.91
CA PHE A 177 9.31 1.07 1.30
C PHE A 177 7.82 0.86 1.51
N TYR A 178 7.33 -0.37 1.31
CA TYR A 178 5.93 -0.70 1.60
C TYR A 178 5.58 -0.50 3.07
N ALA A 179 6.43 -0.93 3.98
CA ALA A 179 6.18 -0.81 5.40
C ALA A 179 6.13 0.65 5.89
N PHE A 180 7.04 1.49 5.40
CA PHE A 180 7.02 2.92 5.68
C PHE A 180 5.85 3.65 5.01
N HIS A 181 5.45 3.23 3.81
CA HIS A 181 4.27 3.80 3.15
C HIS A 181 2.97 3.50 3.90
N THR A 182 2.81 2.29 4.40
CA THR A 182 1.58 1.83 5.07
C THR A 182 1.60 1.98 6.59
N GLY A 183 2.71 2.43 7.16
CA GLY A 183 2.89 2.50 8.60
C GLY A 183 2.98 1.14 9.30
N SER A 184 3.27 0.05 8.56
CA SER A 184 3.29 -1.29 9.14
C SER A 184 4.61 -1.69 9.81
N TRP A 185 5.60 -0.80 9.80
CA TRP A 185 6.96 -1.06 10.32
C TRP A 185 7.02 -1.27 11.84
N GLY A 186 6.16 -0.64 12.62
CA GLY A 186 6.11 -0.73 14.08
C GLY A 186 4.81 -1.37 14.62
N GLY A 187 4.12 -2.20 13.79
CA GLY A 187 2.94 -2.94 14.18
C GLY A 187 1.66 -2.10 14.21
N MET A 188 0.77 -2.35 15.19
CA MET A 188 -0.54 -1.72 15.24
C MET A 188 -0.45 -0.23 15.59
N TRP A 189 0.44 0.14 16.49
CA TRP A 189 0.60 1.53 16.92
C TRP A 189 0.99 2.48 15.79
N THR A 190 1.95 2.08 14.98
CA THR A 190 2.37 2.90 13.84
C THR A 190 1.29 2.99 12.77
N LYS A 191 0.49 1.95 12.56
CA LYS A 191 -0.67 2.02 11.66
C LYS A 191 -1.71 3.02 12.15
N VAL A 192 -2.00 3.02 13.45
CA VAL A 192 -2.93 4.00 14.04
C VAL A 192 -2.38 5.42 13.89
N LEU A 193 -1.08 5.64 14.14
CA LEU A 193 -0.46 6.95 13.93
C LEU A 193 -0.56 7.41 12.46
N TYR A 194 -0.30 6.52 11.52
CA TYR A 194 -0.40 6.84 10.09
C TYR A 194 -1.84 7.12 9.66
N PHE A 195 -2.79 6.34 10.18
CA PHE A 195 -4.22 6.60 9.97
C PHE A 195 -4.62 7.98 10.49
N LEU A 196 -4.24 8.32 11.71
CA LEU A 196 -4.52 9.63 12.30
C LEU A 196 -3.86 10.75 11.50
N ALA A 197 -2.61 10.58 11.08
CA ALA A 197 -1.91 11.57 10.25
C ALA A 197 -2.64 11.77 8.90
N ALA A 198 -3.06 10.72 8.23
CA ALA A 198 -3.80 10.80 6.98
C ALA A 198 -5.19 11.45 7.19
N PHE A 199 -5.89 11.09 8.25
CA PHE A 199 -7.20 11.66 8.60
C PHE A 199 -7.11 13.16 8.90
N ILE A 200 -6.16 13.56 9.75
CA ILE A 200 -5.89 14.98 10.06
C ILE A 200 -5.47 15.71 8.79
N GLY A 201 -4.58 15.11 7.97
CA GLY A 201 -4.15 15.66 6.69
C GLY A 201 -5.32 15.95 5.74
N GLY A 202 -6.35 15.10 5.73
CA GLY A 202 -7.59 15.31 4.98
C GLY A 202 -8.44 16.46 5.52
N ILE A 203 -8.39 16.75 6.83
CA ILE A 203 -9.13 17.85 7.46
C ILE A 203 -8.41 19.20 7.31
N LEU A 204 -7.08 19.20 7.17
CA LEU A 204 -6.29 20.45 7.08
C LEU A 204 -6.76 21.41 5.97
N PRO A 205 -7.09 20.98 4.74
CA PRO A 205 -7.62 21.88 3.72
C PRO A 205 -8.91 22.57 4.14
N LEU A 206 -9.81 21.85 4.82
CA LEU A 206 -11.08 22.39 5.30
C LEU A 206 -10.87 23.46 6.38
N SER A 207 -10.01 23.19 7.34
CA SER A 207 -9.66 24.15 8.39
C SER A 207 -8.90 25.35 7.84
N GLY A 208 -8.01 25.16 6.85
CA GLY A 208 -7.34 26.24 6.13
C GLY A 208 -8.31 27.15 5.38
N TYR A 209 -9.27 26.54 4.66
CA TYR A 209 -10.34 27.28 3.96
C TYR A 209 -11.21 28.09 4.94
N TYR A 210 -11.60 27.49 6.07
CA TYR A 210 -12.36 28.19 7.11
C TYR A 210 -11.61 29.41 7.65
N LEU A 211 -10.30 29.27 7.96
CA LEU A 211 -9.48 30.38 8.44
C LEU A 211 -9.32 31.48 7.40
N TRP A 212 -9.11 31.11 6.14
CA TRP A 212 -9.05 32.05 5.02
C TRP A 212 -10.36 32.82 4.83
N TYR A 213 -11.49 32.12 4.82
CA TYR A 213 -12.83 32.70 4.69
C TYR A 213 -13.10 33.73 5.80
N LYS A 214 -12.85 33.35 7.04
CA LYS A 214 -13.02 34.24 8.21
C LYS A 214 -12.12 35.46 8.13
N ARG A 215 -10.88 35.30 7.67
CA ARG A 215 -9.94 36.43 7.48
C ARG A 215 -10.45 37.40 6.42
N LYS A 216 -10.92 36.90 5.29
CA LYS A 216 -11.35 37.72 4.15
C LYS A 216 -12.67 38.47 4.41
N PHE A 217 -13.64 37.81 4.99
CA PHE A 217 -15.00 38.35 5.12
C PHE A 217 -15.29 39.00 6.49
N SER A 218 -14.60 38.61 7.58
CA SER A 218 -14.76 39.23 8.87
C SER A 218 -14.09 40.62 8.95
N SER A 219 -13.12 40.90 8.10
CA SER A 219 -12.45 42.22 8.04
C SER A 219 -13.35 43.30 7.38
N ARG A 220 -14.32 42.91 6.53
CA ARG A 220 -15.24 43.88 5.88
C ARG A 220 -16.33 44.43 6.80
N ARG A 221 -16.56 43.82 7.95
CA ARG A 221 -17.63 44.23 8.88
C ARG A 221 -17.19 45.28 9.94
N LYS A 222 -15.94 45.74 9.85
CA LYS A 222 -15.35 46.74 10.76
C LYS A 222 -15.00 48.05 10.07
N ARG A 223 -15.54 48.31 8.85
CA ARG A 223 -15.49 49.62 8.19
C ARG A 223 -16.88 50.20 8.08
#